data_d7d4c395f1eb4ef164aa417067336919
#
_entry.id   d7d4c395f1eb4ef164aa417067336919
#
_cell.length_a   1.000
_cell.length_b   1.000
_cell.length_c   1.000
_cell.angle_alpha   90.00
_cell.angle_beta   90.00
_cell.angle_gamma   90.00
#
_symmetry.space_group_name_H-M   'P 1'
#
loop_
_entity.id
_entity.type
_entity.pdbx_description
1 polymer ?
#
loop_
_entity_poly.entity_id
_entity_poly.type
_entity_poly.pdbx_seq_one_letter_code
_entity_poly.pdbx_strand_id
1 'polypeptide(L)'
;FLENKNFVPQKYWQLKLQAAKDNVFFAALSADKYDMQQPAIDMLQRIKEAETVQVKTVERKEVNQEPPLLYDLTTLQKEANTKLNFSADKTLSIAQKLYEGKLISYPRTGSRYISQDVFEEIPERLVNLEQYTRFGGYAAGMKGKALNSRSVNDGKVTDHHALIVTENLPDKMEADEQAIYELIAGRMLEAFSEKCVKDVTSVTLECAGSLFTVKGSVIKSAGWRAVFGEKEDGEDNATLPVMRDGDSLPLSGIELLEKQTCLLYT
;
A
#
# COMPACT_ATOMS: atom_id res chain seq x y z
N PHE A 1 -4.70 15.15 -20.28
CA PHE A 1 -3.92 16.34 -19.89
C PHE A 1 -4.79 17.61 -19.82
N LEU A 2 -5.77 17.78 -20.71
CA LEU A 2 -6.70 18.94 -20.73
C LEU A 2 -7.81 18.83 -19.66
N GLU A 3 -8.28 17.64 -19.32
CA GLU A 3 -9.25 17.40 -18.24
C GLU A 3 -8.70 17.78 -16.87
N ASN A 4 -7.40 17.59 -16.65
CA ASN A 4 -6.74 17.93 -15.38
C ASN A 4 -6.61 19.46 -15.16
N LYS A 5 -6.56 20.28 -16.23
CA LYS A 5 -6.45 21.74 -16.10
C LYS A 5 -7.75 22.43 -15.68
N ASN A 6 -8.89 21.80 -15.94
CA ASN A 6 -10.21 22.35 -15.69
C ASN A 6 -10.94 21.71 -14.50
N PHE A 7 -10.25 20.89 -13.71
CA PHE A 7 -10.85 20.27 -12.54
C PHE A 7 -11.12 21.32 -11.47
N VAL A 8 -12.38 21.47 -11.12
CA VAL A 8 -12.83 22.31 -10.00
C VAL A 8 -13.22 21.39 -8.86
N PRO A 9 -12.51 21.39 -7.73
CA PRO A 9 -12.89 20.60 -6.57
C PRO A 9 -14.31 20.94 -6.14
N GLN A 10 -15.17 19.94 -6.05
CA GLN A 10 -16.53 20.12 -5.53
C GLN A 10 -16.55 19.75 -4.06
N LYS A 11 -17.16 20.61 -3.25
CA LYS A 11 -17.39 20.33 -1.84
C LYS A 11 -18.54 19.35 -1.70
N TYR A 12 -18.42 18.43 -0.76
CA TYR A 12 -19.48 17.56 -0.32
C TYR A 12 -19.37 17.31 1.19
N TRP A 13 -20.47 16.91 1.79
CA TRP A 13 -20.52 16.58 3.21
C TRP A 13 -20.76 15.09 3.41
N GLN A 14 -20.17 14.55 4.42
CA GLN A 14 -20.30 13.15 4.79
C GLN A 14 -20.37 13.02 6.31
N LEU A 15 -21.16 12.08 6.82
CA LEU A 15 -21.28 11.83 8.24
C LEU A 15 -20.27 10.77 8.66
N LYS A 16 -19.66 10.95 9.84
CA LYS A 16 -18.78 9.97 10.46
C LYS A 16 -19.37 9.58 11.80
N LEU A 17 -19.86 8.36 11.85
CA LEU A 17 -20.46 7.74 13.02
C LEU A 17 -19.36 7.05 13.83
N GLN A 18 -19.46 7.16 15.17
CA GLN A 18 -18.61 6.44 16.12
C GLN A 18 -19.46 5.46 16.92
N ALA A 19 -19.00 4.22 17.00
CA ALA A 19 -19.66 3.16 17.77
C ALA A 19 -18.60 2.35 18.53
N ALA A 20 -19.06 1.56 19.50
CA ALA A 20 -18.20 0.69 20.27
C ALA A 20 -18.82 -0.68 20.47
N LYS A 21 -17.97 -1.70 20.54
CA LYS A 21 -18.32 -3.05 21.01
C LYS A 21 -17.12 -3.65 21.75
N ASP A 22 -17.36 -4.28 22.89
CA ASP A 22 -16.34 -4.96 23.70
C ASP A 22 -15.14 -4.04 24.02
N ASN A 23 -15.40 -2.76 24.33
CA ASN A 23 -14.41 -1.69 24.55
C ASN A 23 -13.52 -1.35 23.32
N VAL A 24 -13.86 -1.82 22.14
CA VAL A 24 -13.21 -1.43 20.90
C VAL A 24 -14.06 -0.37 20.20
N PHE A 25 -13.49 0.85 20.08
CA PHE A 25 -14.11 1.97 19.39
C PHE A 25 -13.72 1.95 17.91
N PHE A 26 -14.68 2.25 17.06
CA PHE A 26 -14.43 2.38 15.62
C PHE A 26 -15.31 3.47 15.01
N ALA A 27 -14.93 3.94 13.85
CA ALA A 27 -15.68 4.94 13.09
C ALA A 27 -16.13 4.39 11.75
N ALA A 28 -17.33 4.74 11.33
CA ALA A 28 -17.90 4.40 10.04
C ALA A 28 -18.32 5.66 9.28
N LEU A 29 -18.13 5.67 7.97
CA LEU A 29 -18.53 6.79 7.11
C LEU A 29 -19.90 6.51 6.49
N SER A 30 -20.73 7.55 6.37
CA SER A 30 -22.01 7.42 5.65
C SER A 30 -21.76 6.98 4.21
N ALA A 31 -22.59 6.07 3.70
CA ALA A 31 -22.57 5.67 2.31
C ALA A 31 -22.96 6.85 1.41
N ASP A 32 -23.91 7.67 1.88
CA ASP A 32 -24.34 8.86 1.18
C ASP A 32 -23.31 10.00 1.33
N LYS A 33 -23.15 10.74 0.23
CA LYS A 33 -22.44 12.01 0.15
C LYS A 33 -23.46 13.08 -0.16
N TYR A 34 -23.43 14.17 0.57
CA TYR A 34 -24.37 15.27 0.43
C TYR A 34 -23.71 16.44 -0.30
N ASP A 35 -24.27 16.86 -1.42
CA ASP A 35 -23.77 18.02 -2.19
C ASP A 35 -24.12 19.37 -1.54
N MET A 36 -25.07 19.36 -0.59
CA MET A 36 -25.47 20.52 0.21
C MET A 36 -25.35 20.19 1.70
N GLN A 37 -24.97 21.20 2.48
CA GLN A 37 -24.75 21.06 3.90
C GLN A 37 -26.03 20.78 4.71
N GLN A 38 -27.14 21.44 4.36
CA GLN A 38 -28.36 21.36 5.16
C GLN A 38 -28.96 19.95 5.26
N PRO A 39 -29.11 19.15 4.19
CA PRO A 39 -29.54 17.76 4.30
C PRO A 39 -28.65 16.89 5.18
N ALA A 40 -27.33 17.15 5.18
CA ALA A 40 -26.39 16.45 6.06
C ALA A 40 -26.60 16.85 7.53
N ILE A 41 -26.88 18.12 7.82
CA ILE A 41 -27.21 18.61 9.18
C ILE A 41 -28.52 17.98 9.66
N ASP A 42 -29.54 17.94 8.83
CA ASP A 42 -30.85 17.35 9.19
C ASP A 42 -30.69 15.86 9.53
N MET A 43 -29.91 15.12 8.77
CA MET A 43 -29.59 13.73 9.05
C MET A 43 -28.75 13.57 10.32
N LEU A 44 -27.74 14.43 10.51
CA LEU A 44 -26.94 14.47 11.74
C LEU A 44 -27.83 14.61 12.99
N GLN A 45 -28.83 15.47 12.96
CA GLN A 45 -29.75 15.68 14.07
C GLN A 45 -30.58 14.44 14.37
N ARG A 46 -31.13 13.79 13.34
CA ARG A 46 -31.87 12.53 13.50
C ARG A 46 -31.02 11.42 14.12
N ILE A 47 -29.75 11.33 13.70
CA ILE A 47 -28.84 10.31 14.25
C ILE A 47 -28.46 10.62 15.69
N LYS A 48 -28.32 11.89 16.08
CA LYS A 48 -28.05 12.28 17.47
C LYS A 48 -29.14 11.85 18.48
N GLU A 49 -30.39 11.70 17.98
CA GLU A 49 -31.49 11.21 18.79
C GLU A 49 -31.52 9.69 18.92
N ALA A 50 -30.74 8.98 18.12
CA ALA A 50 -30.62 7.53 18.18
C ALA A 50 -29.63 7.11 19.29
N GLU A 51 -30.02 6.11 20.07
CA GLU A 51 -29.15 5.55 21.12
C GLU A 51 -28.27 4.43 20.61
N THR A 52 -28.71 3.76 19.53
CA THR A 52 -28.07 2.56 19.00
C THR A 52 -27.94 2.58 17.48
N VAL A 53 -27.01 1.79 17.01
CA VAL A 53 -26.70 1.51 15.60
C VAL A 53 -26.91 0.03 15.34
N GLN A 54 -27.56 -0.32 14.26
CA GLN A 54 -27.79 -1.71 13.87
C GLN A 54 -26.74 -2.19 12.88
N VAL A 55 -26.16 -3.35 13.11
CA VAL A 55 -25.30 -4.04 12.14
C VAL A 55 -26.20 -4.74 11.11
N LYS A 56 -26.14 -4.30 9.85
CA LYS A 56 -26.96 -4.89 8.77
C LYS A 56 -26.27 -6.09 8.15
N THR A 57 -25.00 -5.93 7.77
CA THR A 57 -24.21 -7.01 7.16
C THR A 57 -22.77 -6.98 7.62
N VAL A 58 -22.23 -8.16 7.82
CA VAL A 58 -20.80 -8.38 8.09
C VAL A 58 -20.25 -9.33 7.03
N GLU A 59 -19.47 -8.79 6.11
CA GLU A 59 -18.82 -9.57 5.07
C GLU A 59 -17.35 -9.78 5.43
N ARG A 60 -16.88 -11.03 5.37
CA ARG A 60 -15.48 -11.39 5.56
C ARG A 60 -14.93 -12.00 4.30
N LYS A 61 -13.78 -11.49 3.86
CA LYS A 61 -13.15 -11.93 2.63
C LYS A 61 -11.64 -12.02 2.82
N GLU A 62 -11.09 -13.14 2.43
CA GLU A 62 -9.64 -13.25 2.28
C GLU A 62 -9.21 -12.54 1.01
N VAL A 63 -8.23 -11.64 1.13
CA VAL A 63 -7.67 -10.85 0.04
C VAL A 63 -6.19 -11.14 -0.09
N ASN A 64 -5.79 -11.54 -1.28
CA ASN A 64 -4.41 -11.73 -1.65
C ASN A 64 -3.89 -10.47 -2.32
N GLN A 65 -2.85 -9.87 -1.74
CA GLN A 65 -2.14 -8.74 -2.35
C GLN A 65 -0.89 -9.26 -3.04
N GLU A 66 -0.84 -9.07 -4.34
CA GLU A 66 0.32 -9.43 -5.13
C GLU A 66 1.54 -8.56 -4.77
N PRO A 67 2.75 -9.12 -4.83
CA PRO A 67 3.97 -8.34 -4.71
C PRO A 67 4.03 -7.21 -5.74
N PRO A 68 4.68 -6.08 -5.42
CA PRO A 68 4.91 -5.04 -6.40
C PRO A 68 5.84 -5.54 -7.51
N LEU A 69 5.72 -4.97 -8.71
CA LEU A 69 6.71 -5.20 -9.76
C LEU A 69 8.03 -4.51 -9.40
N LEU A 70 9.12 -4.96 -10.01
CA LEU A 70 10.42 -4.32 -9.93
C LEU A 70 10.36 -2.84 -10.35
N TYR A 71 11.39 -2.08 -10.08
CA TYR A 71 11.50 -0.70 -10.54
C TYR A 71 11.94 -0.59 -11.99
N ASP A 72 11.31 0.34 -12.72
CA ASP A 72 11.93 1.13 -13.78
C ASP A 72 12.46 2.44 -13.19
N LEU A 73 13.12 3.27 -14.00
CA LEU A 73 13.63 4.55 -13.53
C LEU A 73 12.52 5.45 -12.99
N THR A 74 11.41 5.54 -13.67
CA THR A 74 10.29 6.43 -13.30
C THR A 74 9.67 6.06 -11.97
N THR A 75 9.44 4.77 -11.71
CA THR A 75 8.87 4.31 -10.45
C THR A 75 9.86 4.43 -9.30
N LEU A 76 11.16 4.22 -9.54
CA LEU A 76 12.20 4.50 -8.55
C LEU A 76 12.23 6.00 -8.17
N GLN A 77 12.21 6.90 -9.17
CA GLN A 77 12.20 8.34 -8.93
C GLN A 77 10.97 8.80 -8.13
N LYS A 78 9.77 8.27 -8.45
CA LYS A 78 8.54 8.57 -7.71
C LYS A 78 8.65 8.13 -6.25
N GLU A 79 9.15 6.93 -6.01
CA GLU A 79 9.25 6.40 -4.65
C GLU A 79 10.36 7.09 -3.85
N ALA A 80 11.50 7.38 -4.47
CA ALA A 80 12.58 8.17 -3.85
C ALA A 80 12.12 9.59 -3.51
N ASN A 81 11.29 10.21 -4.36
CA ASN A 81 10.71 11.51 -4.04
C ASN A 81 9.77 11.42 -2.84
N THR A 82 8.87 10.43 -2.82
CA THR A 82 7.88 10.25 -1.74
C THR A 82 8.52 9.91 -0.40
N LYS A 83 9.52 9.02 -0.39
CA LYS A 83 10.11 8.49 0.86
C LYS A 83 11.33 9.28 1.34
N LEU A 84 12.11 9.85 0.41
CA LEU A 84 13.41 10.48 0.69
C LEU A 84 13.43 11.96 0.33
N ASN A 85 12.37 12.48 -0.29
CA ASN A 85 12.29 13.84 -0.82
C ASN A 85 13.41 14.15 -1.84
N PHE A 86 13.83 13.15 -2.62
CA PHE A 86 14.83 13.32 -3.67
C PHE A 86 14.20 13.79 -4.97
N SER A 87 14.89 14.66 -5.69
CA SER A 87 14.50 15.03 -7.06
C SER A 87 14.75 13.87 -8.03
N ALA A 88 14.10 13.89 -9.18
CA ALA A 88 14.32 12.90 -10.23
C ALA A 88 15.79 12.87 -10.71
N ASP A 89 16.39 14.04 -10.88
CA ASP A 89 17.78 14.17 -11.31
C ASP A 89 18.77 13.65 -10.25
N LYS A 90 18.53 13.95 -8.96
CA LYS A 90 19.35 13.43 -7.86
C LYS A 90 19.25 11.89 -7.82
N THR A 91 18.06 11.34 -7.93
CA THR A 91 17.83 9.89 -7.93
C THR A 91 18.57 9.21 -9.07
N LEU A 92 18.47 9.76 -10.29
CA LEU A 92 19.17 9.22 -11.46
C LEU A 92 20.69 9.31 -11.30
N SER A 93 21.22 10.45 -10.81
CA SER A 93 22.65 10.62 -10.60
C SER A 93 23.22 9.59 -9.61
N ILE A 94 22.50 9.32 -8.51
CA ILE A 94 22.88 8.30 -7.53
C ILE A 94 22.80 6.90 -8.14
N ALA A 95 21.71 6.58 -8.83
CA ALA A 95 21.56 5.28 -9.48
C ALA A 95 22.65 5.04 -10.54
N GLN A 96 23.09 6.09 -11.25
CA GLN A 96 24.20 6.01 -12.19
C GLN A 96 25.52 5.65 -11.48
N LYS A 97 25.81 6.26 -10.35
CA LYS A 97 27.00 5.92 -9.54
C LYS A 97 26.97 4.48 -9.03
N LEU A 98 25.79 4.02 -8.55
CA LEU A 98 25.63 2.62 -8.11
C LEU A 98 25.84 1.63 -9.26
N TYR A 99 25.40 1.97 -10.48
CA TYR A 99 25.65 1.17 -11.67
C TYR A 99 27.13 1.15 -12.05
N GLU A 100 27.81 2.30 -12.05
CA GLU A 100 29.24 2.40 -12.33
C GLU A 100 30.06 1.64 -11.27
N GLY A 101 29.58 1.61 -10.02
CA GLY A 101 30.09 0.76 -8.94
C GLY A 101 29.72 -0.72 -9.08
N LYS A 102 29.02 -1.12 -10.13
CA LYS A 102 28.55 -2.49 -10.40
C LYS A 102 27.66 -3.08 -9.28
N LEU A 103 26.91 -2.23 -8.58
CA LEU A 103 26.03 -2.63 -7.49
C LEU A 103 24.59 -2.88 -7.95
N ILE A 104 24.18 -2.26 -9.05
CA ILE A 104 22.83 -2.40 -9.64
C ILE A 104 22.91 -2.56 -11.16
N SER A 105 21.83 -3.02 -11.79
CA SER A 105 21.64 -3.03 -13.25
C SER A 105 21.51 -1.62 -13.82
N TYR A 106 21.53 -1.48 -15.15
CA TYR A 106 21.51 -0.19 -15.84
C TYR A 106 20.28 0.65 -15.49
N PRO A 107 20.44 1.89 -14.97
CA PRO A 107 19.34 2.62 -14.35
C PRO A 107 18.36 3.27 -15.34
N ARG A 108 18.77 3.53 -16.60
CA ARG A 108 17.90 4.16 -17.60
C ARG A 108 17.06 3.11 -18.31
N THR A 109 16.20 2.43 -17.57
CA THR A 109 15.29 1.41 -18.12
C THR A 109 13.84 1.85 -17.96
N GLY A 110 13.02 1.54 -18.95
CA GLY A 110 11.55 1.67 -18.90
C GLY A 110 10.85 0.36 -18.55
N SER A 111 11.59 -0.74 -18.39
CA SER A 111 11.00 -2.03 -18.04
C SER A 111 10.93 -2.25 -16.54
N ARG A 112 9.83 -2.85 -16.08
CA ARG A 112 9.63 -3.34 -14.72
C ARG A 112 9.72 -4.87 -14.64
N TYR A 113 10.26 -5.48 -15.71
CA TYR A 113 10.34 -6.92 -15.88
C TYR A 113 11.78 -7.35 -16.12
N ILE A 114 12.07 -8.60 -15.77
CA ILE A 114 13.30 -9.30 -16.15
C ILE A 114 12.95 -10.47 -17.07
N SER A 115 13.94 -10.95 -17.81
CA SER A 115 13.84 -12.16 -18.63
C SER A 115 13.96 -13.43 -17.79
N GLN A 116 13.65 -14.56 -18.38
CA GLN A 116 13.73 -15.86 -17.71
C GLN A 116 15.16 -16.21 -17.31
N ASP A 117 16.14 -15.93 -18.16
CA ASP A 117 17.57 -16.15 -17.89
C ASP A 117 18.07 -15.34 -16.68
N VAL A 118 17.69 -14.05 -16.59
CA VAL A 118 18.00 -13.21 -15.42
C VAL A 118 17.31 -13.72 -14.17
N PHE A 119 16.08 -14.25 -14.29
CA PHE A 119 15.37 -14.82 -13.15
C PHE A 119 16.08 -16.04 -12.54
N GLU A 120 16.72 -16.85 -13.36
CA GLU A 120 17.50 -18.02 -12.93
C GLU A 120 18.73 -17.62 -12.09
N GLU A 121 19.23 -16.38 -12.21
CA GLU A 121 20.33 -15.84 -11.40
C GLU A 121 19.86 -15.24 -10.06
N ILE A 122 18.56 -14.96 -9.90
CA ILE A 122 18.04 -14.30 -8.68
C ILE A 122 18.38 -15.07 -7.39
N PRO A 123 18.29 -16.40 -7.32
CA PRO A 123 18.67 -17.14 -6.11
C PRO A 123 20.11 -16.86 -5.63
N GLU A 124 21.07 -16.74 -6.55
CA GLU A 124 22.45 -16.40 -6.22
C GLU A 124 22.57 -14.97 -5.65
N ARG A 125 21.89 -14.00 -6.26
CA ARG A 125 21.86 -12.62 -5.80
C ARG A 125 21.23 -12.49 -4.41
N LEU A 126 20.23 -13.33 -4.09
CA LEU A 126 19.64 -13.38 -2.74
C LEU A 126 20.63 -13.90 -1.71
N VAL A 127 21.45 -14.92 -2.06
CA VAL A 127 22.52 -15.43 -1.18
C VAL A 127 23.53 -14.31 -0.86
N ASN A 128 23.89 -13.48 -1.82
CA ASN A 128 24.77 -12.35 -1.57
C ASN A 128 24.12 -11.31 -0.66
N LEU A 129 22.83 -11.02 -0.83
CA LEU A 129 22.09 -10.13 0.06
C LEU A 129 21.95 -10.66 1.51
N GLU A 130 22.14 -11.96 1.77
CA GLU A 130 22.19 -12.49 3.14
C GLU A 130 23.29 -11.80 3.99
N GLN A 131 24.34 -11.30 3.34
CA GLN A 131 25.43 -10.60 4.00
C GLN A 131 25.15 -9.10 4.23
N TYR A 132 24.10 -8.55 3.62
CA TYR A 132 23.74 -7.15 3.77
C TYR A 132 22.92 -6.93 5.03
N THR A 133 23.45 -6.16 5.98
CA THR A 133 22.93 -6.04 7.36
C THR A 133 21.41 -5.83 7.42
N ARG A 134 20.85 -4.94 6.59
CA ARG A 134 19.44 -4.59 6.66
C ARG A 134 18.51 -5.70 6.20
N PHE A 135 18.91 -6.45 5.17
CA PHE A 135 18.04 -7.42 4.50
C PHE A 135 18.45 -8.87 4.68
N GLY A 136 19.61 -9.11 5.29
CA GLY A 136 20.21 -10.45 5.36
C GLY A 136 19.29 -11.49 5.98
N GLY A 137 18.62 -11.17 7.08
CA GLY A 137 17.68 -12.09 7.71
C GLY A 137 16.47 -12.42 6.83
N TYR A 138 15.97 -11.45 6.08
CA TYR A 138 14.86 -11.68 5.16
C TYR A 138 15.28 -12.50 3.94
N ALA A 139 16.42 -12.15 3.32
CA ALA A 139 16.99 -12.86 2.17
C ALA A 139 17.27 -14.33 2.51
N ALA A 140 17.87 -14.62 3.68
CA ALA A 140 18.08 -15.97 4.17
C ALA A 140 16.77 -16.76 4.32
N GLY A 141 15.71 -16.11 4.75
CA GLY A 141 14.36 -16.69 4.86
C GLY A 141 13.70 -17.04 3.53
N MET A 142 14.18 -16.50 2.40
CA MET A 142 13.70 -16.81 1.04
C MET A 142 14.41 -18.02 0.43
N LYS A 143 15.55 -18.41 0.96
CA LYS A 143 16.36 -19.52 0.43
C LYS A 143 15.59 -20.83 0.38
N GLY A 144 15.61 -21.49 -0.78
CA GLY A 144 14.91 -22.75 -1.02
C GLY A 144 13.39 -22.64 -1.17
N LYS A 145 12.83 -21.44 -1.09
CA LYS A 145 11.42 -21.21 -1.40
C LYS A 145 11.23 -20.93 -2.89
N ALA A 146 10.02 -21.21 -3.40
CA ALA A 146 9.63 -20.79 -4.73
C ALA A 146 9.53 -19.26 -4.79
N LEU A 147 10.24 -18.63 -5.72
CA LEU A 147 10.20 -17.20 -5.94
C LEU A 147 8.98 -16.81 -6.78
N ASN A 148 8.40 -15.66 -6.48
CA ASN A 148 7.30 -15.11 -7.26
C ASN A 148 7.79 -14.68 -8.65
N SER A 149 7.11 -15.13 -9.70
CA SER A 149 7.50 -14.87 -11.10
C SER A 149 6.73 -13.74 -11.77
N ARG A 150 5.95 -12.95 -11.02
CA ARG A 150 5.12 -11.88 -11.59
C ARG A 150 5.91 -10.84 -12.39
N SER A 151 7.15 -10.58 -11.97
CA SER A 151 8.07 -9.65 -12.65
C SER A 151 8.91 -10.31 -13.74
N VAL A 152 8.61 -11.56 -14.12
CA VAL A 152 9.33 -12.29 -15.18
C VAL A 152 8.49 -12.27 -16.45
N ASN A 153 8.99 -11.63 -17.51
CA ASN A 153 8.30 -11.58 -18.80
C ASN A 153 9.25 -11.09 -19.89
N ASP A 154 9.77 -12.00 -20.72
CA ASP A 154 10.70 -11.69 -21.82
C ASP A 154 10.12 -10.69 -22.82
N GLY A 155 8.82 -10.79 -23.13
CA GLY A 155 8.15 -9.90 -24.08
C GLY A 155 7.93 -8.46 -23.58
N LYS A 156 8.15 -8.22 -22.28
CA LYS A 156 8.04 -6.89 -21.66
C LYS A 156 9.40 -6.30 -21.23
N VAL A 157 10.47 -7.04 -21.45
CA VAL A 157 11.82 -6.48 -21.37
C VAL A 157 12.06 -5.71 -22.67
N THR A 158 12.43 -4.44 -22.54
CA THR A 158 12.81 -3.58 -23.67
C THR A 158 14.32 -3.68 -23.91
N ASP A 159 15.00 -2.57 -24.15
CA ASP A 159 16.46 -2.55 -24.35
C ASP A 159 17.23 -2.99 -23.10
N HIS A 160 16.65 -2.75 -21.93
CA HIS A 160 17.20 -3.14 -20.62
C HIS A 160 16.08 -3.70 -19.74
N HIS A 161 16.44 -4.69 -18.90
CA HIS A 161 15.53 -5.22 -17.88
C HIS A 161 15.37 -4.25 -16.70
N ALA A 162 14.46 -4.58 -15.80
CA ALA A 162 14.18 -3.80 -14.57
C ALA A 162 15.42 -3.60 -13.71
N LEU A 163 15.32 -2.65 -12.78
CA LEU A 163 16.35 -2.39 -11.77
C LEU A 163 16.39 -3.50 -10.73
N ILE A 164 17.53 -4.14 -10.62
CA ILE A 164 17.86 -5.16 -9.62
C ILE A 164 19.29 -4.94 -9.11
N VAL A 165 19.60 -5.48 -7.94
CA VAL A 165 20.99 -5.53 -7.46
C VAL A 165 21.77 -6.61 -8.19
N THR A 166 23.08 -6.44 -8.27
CA THR A 166 24.02 -7.42 -8.82
C THR A 166 24.48 -8.43 -7.76
N GLU A 167 25.41 -9.26 -8.12
CA GLU A 167 26.11 -10.17 -7.22
C GLU A 167 27.10 -9.46 -6.28
N ASN A 168 27.43 -8.19 -6.55
CA ASN A 168 28.39 -7.43 -5.75
C ASN A 168 27.71 -6.79 -4.54
N LEU A 169 28.38 -6.87 -3.39
CA LEU A 169 27.97 -6.18 -2.18
C LEU A 169 28.69 -4.84 -2.06
N PRO A 170 28.01 -3.80 -1.57
CA PRO A 170 28.67 -2.53 -1.32
C PRO A 170 29.57 -2.60 -0.09
N ASP A 171 30.80 -2.10 -0.21
CA ASP A 171 31.72 -1.93 0.92
C ASP A 171 31.38 -0.68 1.74
N LYS A 172 31.37 0.46 1.07
CA LYS A 172 31.04 1.77 1.66
C LYS A 172 30.18 2.54 0.68
N MET A 173 29.12 3.11 1.20
CA MET A 173 28.21 3.99 0.47
C MET A 173 27.98 5.27 1.29
N GLU A 174 27.83 6.40 0.60
CA GLU A 174 27.27 7.60 1.19
C GLU A 174 25.79 7.35 1.57
N ALA A 175 25.28 8.12 2.53
CA ALA A 175 23.90 7.91 3.03
C ALA A 175 22.84 7.94 1.93
N ASP A 176 22.99 8.82 0.94
CA ASP A 176 22.06 8.93 -0.19
C ASP A 176 22.18 7.73 -1.15
N GLU A 177 23.39 7.23 -1.36
CA GLU A 177 23.64 6.02 -2.17
C GLU A 177 23.08 4.79 -1.49
N GLN A 178 23.29 4.66 -0.19
CA GLN A 178 22.70 3.60 0.62
C GLN A 178 21.18 3.62 0.53
N ALA A 179 20.56 4.79 0.64
CA ALA A 179 19.10 4.91 0.60
C ALA A 179 18.51 4.44 -0.75
N ILE A 180 19.14 4.79 -1.88
CA ILE A 180 18.69 4.35 -3.22
C ILE A 180 18.98 2.85 -3.42
N TYR A 181 20.15 2.36 -3.01
CA TYR A 181 20.48 0.94 -3.06
C TYR A 181 19.44 0.12 -2.29
N GLU A 182 19.10 0.54 -1.09
CA GLU A 182 18.12 -0.14 -0.23
C GLU A 182 16.69 -0.11 -0.79
N LEU A 183 16.30 0.95 -1.50
CA LEU A 183 15.02 0.92 -2.24
C LEU A 183 15.02 -0.17 -3.32
N ILE A 184 16.11 -0.28 -4.09
CA ILE A 184 16.21 -1.26 -5.20
C ILE A 184 16.32 -2.68 -4.64
N ALA A 185 17.19 -2.92 -3.66
CA ALA A 185 17.35 -4.22 -3.01
C ALA A 185 16.06 -4.68 -2.32
N GLY A 186 15.44 -3.80 -1.55
CA GLY A 186 14.17 -4.09 -0.89
C GLY A 186 13.05 -4.38 -1.88
N ARG A 187 12.93 -3.60 -2.97
CA ARG A 187 11.95 -3.86 -4.04
C ARG A 187 12.20 -5.20 -4.74
N MET A 188 13.45 -5.59 -4.93
CA MET A 188 13.77 -6.90 -5.50
C MET A 188 13.30 -8.02 -4.55
N LEU A 189 13.56 -7.91 -3.26
CA LEU A 189 13.05 -8.85 -2.26
C LEU A 189 11.53 -8.91 -2.22
N GLU A 190 10.86 -7.73 -2.24
CA GLU A 190 9.39 -7.67 -2.31
C GLU A 190 8.86 -8.38 -3.56
N ALA A 191 9.42 -8.08 -4.75
CA ALA A 191 8.93 -8.57 -6.04
C ALA A 191 8.99 -10.09 -6.16
N PHE A 192 9.97 -10.73 -5.54
CA PHE A 192 10.15 -12.18 -5.58
C PHE A 192 9.58 -12.92 -4.35
N SER A 193 8.98 -12.20 -3.41
CA SER A 193 8.36 -12.77 -2.22
C SER A 193 6.97 -13.33 -2.48
N GLU A 194 6.46 -14.05 -1.49
CA GLU A 194 5.07 -14.52 -1.46
C GLU A 194 4.08 -13.35 -1.36
N LYS A 195 2.84 -13.60 -1.74
CA LYS A 195 1.73 -12.65 -1.57
C LYS A 195 1.51 -12.31 -0.11
N CYS A 196 1.05 -11.08 0.14
CA CYS A 196 0.46 -10.75 1.43
C CYS A 196 -0.99 -11.23 1.45
N VAL A 197 -1.37 -11.97 2.50
CA VAL A 197 -2.72 -12.49 2.71
C VAL A 197 -3.36 -11.74 3.87
N LYS A 198 -4.54 -11.15 3.63
CA LYS A 198 -5.31 -10.40 4.62
C LYS A 198 -6.73 -10.93 4.73
N ASP A 199 -7.27 -10.97 5.94
CA ASP A 199 -8.72 -11.06 6.16
C ASP A 199 -9.28 -9.63 6.22
N VAL A 200 -10.14 -9.29 5.28
CA VAL A 200 -10.84 -8.00 5.22
C VAL A 200 -12.26 -8.21 5.71
N THR A 201 -12.66 -7.46 6.73
CA THR A 201 -14.04 -7.41 7.23
C THR A 201 -14.66 -6.09 6.79
N SER A 202 -15.75 -6.17 6.04
CA SER A 202 -16.57 -5.00 5.67
C SER A 202 -17.87 -5.06 6.45
N VAL A 203 -18.20 -4.00 7.15
CA VAL A 203 -19.43 -3.91 7.96
C VAL A 203 -20.28 -2.78 7.45
N THR A 204 -21.55 -3.07 7.21
CA THR A 204 -22.58 -2.08 6.93
C THR A 204 -23.44 -1.90 8.16
N LEU A 205 -23.56 -0.67 8.61
CA LEU A 205 -24.36 -0.27 9.76
C LEU A 205 -25.54 0.57 9.27
N GLU A 206 -26.63 0.58 10.04
CA GLU A 206 -27.76 1.48 9.83
C GLU A 206 -28.06 2.26 11.11
N CYS A 207 -28.27 3.56 10.97
CA CYS A 207 -28.72 4.44 12.03
C CYS A 207 -29.69 5.47 11.48
N ALA A 208 -30.88 5.56 12.06
CA ALA A 208 -31.93 6.52 11.66
C ALA A 208 -32.26 6.50 10.14
N GLY A 209 -32.17 5.33 9.50
CA GLY A 209 -32.44 5.15 8.06
C GLY A 209 -31.25 5.48 7.14
N SER A 210 -30.10 5.88 7.68
CA SER A 210 -28.86 6.11 6.93
C SER A 210 -27.91 4.96 7.08
N LEU A 211 -27.21 4.59 5.98
CA LEU A 211 -26.23 3.51 5.96
C LEU A 211 -24.81 4.07 6.17
N PHE A 212 -24.03 3.33 6.94
CA PHE A 212 -22.63 3.62 7.22
C PHE A 212 -21.79 2.39 6.90
N THR A 213 -20.58 2.61 6.42
CA THR A 213 -19.66 1.53 6.11
C THR A 213 -18.33 1.71 6.83
N VAL A 214 -17.78 0.60 7.31
CA VAL A 214 -16.43 0.55 7.85
C VAL A 214 -15.75 -0.73 7.37
N LYS A 215 -14.43 -0.63 7.13
CA LYS A 215 -13.61 -1.78 6.79
C LYS A 215 -12.49 -1.92 7.82
N GLY A 216 -12.17 -3.15 8.13
CA GLY A 216 -11.00 -3.50 8.89
C GLY A 216 -10.26 -4.62 8.21
N SER A 217 -8.95 -4.72 8.43
CA SER A 217 -8.17 -5.82 7.88
C SER A 217 -7.17 -6.35 8.90
N VAL A 218 -6.92 -7.65 8.83
CA VAL A 218 -5.92 -8.33 9.64
C VAL A 218 -4.99 -9.09 8.71
N ILE A 219 -3.69 -8.84 8.82
CA ILE A 219 -2.67 -9.55 8.05
C ILE A 219 -2.54 -10.97 8.62
N LYS A 220 -2.84 -12.00 7.82
CA LYS A 220 -2.61 -13.42 8.13
C LYS A 220 -1.20 -13.87 7.79
N SER A 221 -0.71 -13.41 6.64
CA SER A 221 0.66 -13.64 6.19
C SER A 221 1.18 -12.36 5.56
N ALA A 222 2.26 -11.82 6.11
CA ALA A 222 2.82 -10.55 5.65
C ALA A 222 3.40 -10.66 4.23
N GLY A 223 3.96 -11.82 3.87
CA GLY A 223 4.59 -12.01 2.56
C GLY A 223 5.59 -10.91 2.27
N TRP A 224 5.49 -10.29 1.08
CA TRP A 224 6.38 -9.23 0.63
C TRP A 224 6.41 -7.98 1.55
N ARG A 225 5.35 -7.70 2.31
CA ARG A 225 5.30 -6.55 3.22
C ARG A 225 6.30 -6.62 4.37
N ALA A 226 6.74 -7.84 4.73
CA ALA A 226 7.73 -8.04 5.79
C ALA A 226 9.14 -7.53 5.43
N VAL A 227 9.44 -7.25 4.16
CA VAL A 227 10.76 -6.73 3.72
C VAL A 227 11.11 -5.41 4.43
N PHE A 228 10.16 -4.48 4.49
CA PHE A 228 10.32 -3.18 5.15
C PHE A 228 9.60 -3.08 6.50
N GLY A 229 9.15 -4.20 7.02
CA GLY A 229 8.27 -4.27 8.18
C GLY A 229 6.78 -4.19 7.78
N GLU A 230 5.94 -4.84 8.56
CA GLU A 230 4.50 -4.77 8.40
C GLU A 230 4.06 -3.31 8.61
N LYS A 231 3.69 -2.64 7.53
CA LYS A 231 3.02 -1.36 7.62
C LYS A 231 1.53 -1.61 7.46
N GLU A 232 0.78 -1.21 8.45
CA GLU A 232 -0.66 -1.12 8.33
C GLU A 232 -1.00 -0.14 7.20
N ASP A 233 -1.90 -0.55 6.32
CA ASP A 233 -2.39 0.36 5.27
C ASP A 233 -3.36 1.34 5.92
N GLY A 234 -3.01 2.60 6.02
CA GLY A 234 -3.79 3.77 6.32
C GLY A 234 -5.10 3.63 7.13
N GLU A 235 -6.08 4.47 6.85
CA GLU A 235 -7.37 4.53 7.55
C GLU A 235 -8.25 3.26 7.43
N ASP A 236 -7.94 2.36 6.49
CA ASP A 236 -8.70 1.10 6.26
C ASP A 236 -8.33 -0.04 7.24
N ASN A 237 -7.45 0.21 8.21
CA ASN A 237 -6.94 -0.81 9.13
C ASN A 237 -7.49 -0.70 10.56
N ALA A 238 -8.73 -0.24 10.71
CA ALA A 238 -9.38 -0.31 12.01
C ALA A 238 -9.43 -1.77 12.49
N THR A 239 -8.91 -2.01 13.69
CA THR A 239 -9.18 -3.27 14.37
C THR A 239 -10.65 -3.27 14.75
N LEU A 240 -11.45 -4.01 13.99
CA LEU A 240 -12.88 -4.11 14.24
C LEU A 240 -13.17 -5.20 15.30
N PRO A 241 -14.11 -4.95 16.22
CA PRO A 241 -14.59 -5.99 17.13
C PRO A 241 -15.34 -7.08 16.34
N VAL A 242 -15.50 -8.24 16.93
CA VAL A 242 -16.30 -9.32 16.32
C VAL A 242 -17.76 -8.90 16.30
N MET A 243 -18.29 -8.69 15.09
CA MET A 243 -19.68 -8.31 14.85
C MET A 243 -20.43 -9.39 14.08
N ARG A 244 -21.75 -9.41 14.24
CA ARG A 244 -22.68 -10.29 13.51
C ARG A 244 -23.84 -9.47 12.97
N ASP A 245 -24.44 -9.95 11.91
CA ASP A 245 -25.68 -9.38 11.38
C ASP A 245 -26.76 -9.33 12.46
N GLY A 246 -27.40 -8.18 12.60
CA GLY A 246 -28.42 -7.92 13.62
C GLY A 246 -27.92 -7.44 14.98
N ASP A 247 -26.59 -7.36 15.20
CA ASP A 247 -26.06 -6.76 16.43
C ASP A 247 -26.53 -5.30 16.58
N SER A 248 -26.90 -4.91 17.80
CA SER A 248 -27.21 -3.54 18.19
C SER A 248 -26.05 -2.98 19.02
N LEU A 249 -25.46 -1.88 18.56
CA LEU A 249 -24.27 -1.28 19.15
C LEU A 249 -24.62 0.10 19.73
N PRO A 250 -24.04 0.50 20.87
CA PRO A 250 -24.23 1.85 21.38
C PRO A 250 -23.60 2.87 20.41
N LEU A 251 -24.36 3.93 20.12
CA LEU A 251 -23.85 5.10 19.39
C LEU A 251 -23.01 5.93 20.35
N SER A 252 -21.73 6.09 20.04
CA SER A 252 -20.79 6.85 20.87
C SER A 252 -20.64 8.30 20.39
N GLY A 253 -20.94 8.58 19.13
CA GLY A 253 -20.85 9.93 18.58
C GLY A 253 -21.15 9.96 17.07
N ILE A 254 -21.40 11.18 16.59
CA ILE A 254 -21.59 11.48 15.16
C ILE A 254 -21.04 12.86 14.86
N GLU A 255 -20.30 13.00 13.78
CA GLU A 255 -19.74 14.26 13.33
C GLU A 255 -19.98 14.49 11.83
N LEU A 256 -20.07 15.76 11.43
CA LEU A 256 -20.19 16.18 10.06
C LEU A 256 -18.81 16.52 9.52
N LEU A 257 -18.43 15.89 8.41
CA LEU A 257 -17.17 16.14 7.70
C LEU A 257 -17.45 16.94 6.42
N GLU A 258 -16.76 18.05 6.23
CA GLU A 258 -16.65 18.72 4.94
C GLU A 258 -15.47 18.12 4.18
N LYS A 259 -15.71 17.64 2.98
CA LYS A 259 -14.71 17.05 2.09
C LYS A 259 -14.75 17.71 0.72
N GLN A 260 -13.69 17.53 -0.04
CA GLN A 260 -13.63 17.99 -1.44
C GLN A 260 -13.25 16.82 -2.34
N THR A 261 -13.81 16.81 -3.55
CA THR A 261 -13.34 15.89 -4.59
C THR A 261 -11.90 16.26 -4.95
N CYS A 262 -11.04 15.25 -5.09
CA CYS A 262 -9.67 15.44 -5.56
C CYS A 262 -9.46 14.70 -6.89
N LEU A 263 -8.56 15.19 -7.72
CA LEU A 263 -8.08 14.45 -8.88
C LEU A 263 -7.34 13.20 -8.38
N LEU A 264 -7.81 12.04 -8.81
CA LEU A 264 -7.01 10.82 -8.70
C LEU A 264 -5.94 10.89 -9.80
N TYR A 265 -4.69 11.06 -9.41
CA TYR A 265 -3.56 10.86 -10.32
C TYR A 265 -3.44 9.34 -10.53
N THR A 266 -3.93 8.86 -11.67
CA THR A 266 -3.69 7.49 -12.15
C THR A 266 -2.34 7.39 -12.82
#